data_e28aca7942648a3980f29f1a57c17bc5
#
_entry.id   e28aca7942648a3980f29f1a57c17bc5
#
_cell.length_a   1.000
_cell.length_b   1.000
_cell.length_c   1.000
_cell.angle_alpha   90.00
_cell.angle_beta   90.00
_cell.angle_gamma   90.00
#
_symmetry.space_group_name_H-M   'P 1'
#
loop_
_entity.id
_entity.type
_entity.pdbx_description
1 polymer ?
#
loop_
_entity_poly.entity_id
_entity_poly.type
_entity_poly.pdbx_seq_one_letter_code
_entity_poly.pdbx_strand_id
1 'polypeptide(L)'
;MRIAMIGHKRYGSREGGVEVVVTELSRRMAALGHEVTCYDRSGADVMTGESTGSSERFVDGVRIVPVRTIDKKGLAALSSSYFATKRAIKDRPDVIHYHAEGPCVPLPLASRAGIRTVATIHGLDWQRAKWGKLASMYIKMGEKAAATRADGLIVLSSTAKDYFRSTYGAEAVVIPNGIEAKKPLSASEIATRWGLQKDSYILYLGRLVPEKRADLLIDAFSRLNTNMRLVIAGGGSDTSGFEASLRQQAASDGRVIFTGFVTGQPLAELYSNAYAYVLPSDIEGMPLSLLEAMSYGCCCVTSDIPECADVLAGSGRTFKHGDTDDLLRVLTGLIDAPEFAGDLGEAAKSHVLSTYDWDSVVERTLEIYRGDAR
;
A
#
# COMPACT_ATOMS: atom_id res chain seq x y z
N MET A 1 11.13 -0.06 24.56
CA MET A 1 9.90 -0.88 24.62
C MET A 1 10.10 -2.13 23.80
N ARG A 2 9.44 -3.23 24.19
CA ARG A 2 9.32 -4.46 23.39
C ARG A 2 8.05 -4.39 22.58
N ILE A 3 8.16 -4.39 21.27
CA ILE A 3 7.07 -4.16 20.31
C ILE A 3 6.89 -5.39 19.46
N ALA A 4 5.65 -5.87 19.33
CA ALA A 4 5.28 -6.99 18.46
C ALA A 4 4.44 -6.50 17.29
N MET A 5 4.84 -6.80 16.05
CA MET A 5 4.13 -6.44 14.81
C MET A 5 3.44 -7.67 14.23
N ILE A 6 2.13 -7.57 13.97
CA ILE A 6 1.29 -8.66 13.46
C ILE A 6 0.42 -8.15 12.31
N GLY A 7 0.26 -8.94 11.24
CA GLY A 7 -0.69 -8.65 10.16
C GLY A 7 -0.09 -8.58 8.77
N HIS A 8 1.22 -8.34 8.67
CA HIS A 8 1.97 -8.44 7.42
C HIS A 8 2.20 -9.90 7.02
N LYS A 9 2.57 -10.12 5.77
CA LYS A 9 2.98 -11.46 5.30
C LYS A 9 4.43 -11.73 5.69
N ARG A 10 5.33 -10.82 5.29
CA ARG A 10 6.78 -10.92 5.52
C ARG A 10 7.42 -9.57 5.69
N TYR A 11 8.34 -9.50 6.64
CA TYR A 11 9.24 -8.37 6.80
C TYR A 11 10.15 -8.22 5.58
N GLY A 12 10.30 -6.99 5.08
CA GLY A 12 11.13 -6.67 3.91
C GLY A 12 10.48 -6.95 2.56
N SER A 13 9.31 -7.61 2.51
CA SER A 13 8.58 -7.81 1.26
C SER A 13 7.95 -6.51 0.75
N ARG A 14 7.82 -6.41 -0.57
CA ARG A 14 7.08 -5.32 -1.25
C ARG A 14 5.82 -5.83 -1.96
N GLU A 15 5.32 -7.00 -1.59
CA GLU A 15 4.09 -7.57 -2.17
C GLU A 15 2.84 -6.72 -1.93
N GLY A 16 2.83 -5.87 -0.91
CA GLY A 16 1.72 -4.99 -0.58
C GLY A 16 2.12 -3.82 0.31
N GLY A 17 1.21 -2.85 0.45
CA GLY A 17 1.46 -1.65 1.24
C GLY A 17 1.67 -1.92 2.72
N VAL A 18 0.97 -2.92 3.29
CA VAL A 18 1.12 -3.29 4.72
C VAL A 18 2.54 -3.76 5.02
N GLU A 19 3.12 -4.57 4.14
CA GLU A 19 4.49 -5.07 4.28
C GLU A 19 5.51 -3.93 4.31
N VAL A 20 5.34 -2.94 3.41
CA VAL A 20 6.20 -1.74 3.37
C VAL A 20 6.07 -0.95 4.66
N VAL A 21 4.84 -0.67 5.12
CA VAL A 21 4.60 0.12 6.35
C VAL A 21 5.19 -0.58 7.57
N VAL A 22 4.94 -1.89 7.73
CA VAL A 22 5.49 -2.67 8.86
C VAL A 22 7.02 -2.66 8.83
N THR A 23 7.62 -2.82 7.66
CA THR A 23 9.09 -2.78 7.51
C THR A 23 9.64 -1.42 7.91
N GLU A 24 9.06 -0.32 7.39
CA GLU A 24 9.53 1.03 7.67
C GLU A 24 9.38 1.41 9.15
N LEU A 25 8.24 1.12 9.76
CA LEU A 25 8.02 1.34 11.19
C LEU A 25 9.00 0.52 12.04
N SER A 26 9.13 -0.77 11.74
CA SER A 26 9.94 -1.69 12.56
C SER A 26 11.42 -1.33 12.53
N ARG A 27 12.00 -1.08 11.34
CA ARG A 27 13.42 -0.74 11.22
C ARG A 27 13.77 0.59 11.91
N ARG A 28 12.87 1.59 11.80
CA ARG A 28 13.07 2.91 12.43
C ARG A 28 12.92 2.83 13.93
N MET A 29 11.93 2.10 14.45
CA MET A 29 11.78 1.88 15.88
C MET A 29 12.96 1.09 16.46
N ALA A 30 13.47 0.08 15.73
CA ALA A 30 14.69 -0.64 16.14
C ALA A 30 15.92 0.28 16.17
N ALA A 31 16.08 1.18 15.19
CA ALA A 31 17.14 2.18 15.18
C ALA A 31 17.05 3.17 16.35
N LEU A 32 15.85 3.43 16.88
CA LEU A 32 15.61 4.22 18.09
C LEU A 32 15.85 3.42 19.39
N GLY A 33 16.32 2.18 19.32
CA GLY A 33 16.66 1.34 20.49
C GLY A 33 15.46 0.56 21.05
N HIS A 34 14.36 0.40 20.31
CA HIS A 34 13.26 -0.47 20.70
C HIS A 34 13.54 -1.92 20.27
N GLU A 35 13.08 -2.90 21.06
CA GLU A 35 13.13 -4.32 20.72
C GLU A 35 11.90 -4.66 19.89
N VAL A 36 12.04 -4.72 18.55
CA VAL A 36 10.93 -4.98 17.63
C VAL A 36 10.95 -6.43 17.17
N THR A 37 9.80 -7.10 17.26
CA THR A 37 9.59 -8.46 16.74
C THR A 37 8.47 -8.45 15.71
N CYS A 38 8.78 -8.90 14.49
CA CYS A 38 7.82 -9.13 13.41
C CYS A 38 7.48 -10.61 13.32
N TYR A 39 6.18 -10.95 13.26
CA TYR A 39 5.71 -12.34 13.16
C TYR A 39 5.31 -12.63 11.71
N ASP A 40 6.26 -13.22 10.96
CA ASP A 40 6.11 -13.55 9.54
C ASP A 40 5.24 -14.78 9.31
N ARG A 41 4.47 -14.79 8.23
CA ARG A 41 3.79 -16.00 7.76
C ARG A 41 4.82 -17.00 7.25
N SER A 42 4.70 -18.28 7.63
CA SER A 42 5.47 -19.36 6.98
C SER A 42 4.91 -19.61 5.57
N GLY A 43 5.78 -20.02 4.64
CA GLY A 43 5.43 -20.30 3.24
C GLY A 43 6.43 -19.69 2.25
N ALA A 44 6.22 -19.83 0.94
CA ALA A 44 7.08 -19.25 -0.09
C ALA A 44 6.70 -17.79 -0.43
N ASP A 45 7.69 -16.94 -0.72
CA ASP A 45 7.49 -15.59 -1.24
C ASP A 45 6.93 -15.67 -2.66
N VAL A 46 5.87 -14.93 -2.94
CA VAL A 46 5.19 -14.96 -4.25
C VAL A 46 6.07 -14.35 -5.35
N MET A 47 6.97 -13.42 -4.98
CA MET A 47 7.83 -12.72 -5.94
C MET A 47 9.16 -13.45 -6.17
N THR A 48 9.78 -13.95 -5.09
CA THR A 48 11.11 -14.58 -5.16
C THR A 48 11.06 -16.10 -5.18
N GLY A 49 9.94 -16.70 -4.79
CA GLY A 49 9.81 -18.17 -4.60
C GLY A 49 10.58 -18.68 -3.37
N GLU A 50 11.28 -17.81 -2.64
CA GLU A 50 12.05 -18.20 -1.47
C GLU A 50 11.14 -18.58 -0.32
N SER A 51 11.38 -19.76 0.28
CA SER A 51 10.69 -20.17 1.49
C SER A 51 11.19 -19.38 2.69
N THR A 52 10.28 -18.84 3.49
CA THR A 52 10.64 -18.36 4.83
C THR A 52 11.21 -19.51 5.62
N GLY A 53 12.49 -19.38 6.01
CA GLY A 53 13.12 -20.37 6.89
C GLY A 53 12.27 -20.58 8.15
N SER A 54 12.35 -21.79 8.75
CA SER A 54 11.65 -22.12 10.00
C SER A 54 12.30 -21.50 11.24
N SER A 55 13.48 -20.90 11.11
CA SER A 55 14.28 -20.33 12.19
C SER A 55 14.06 -18.84 12.36
N GLU A 56 14.15 -18.37 13.60
CA GLU A 56 14.19 -16.94 13.91
C GLU A 56 15.46 -16.31 13.33
N ARG A 57 15.36 -15.07 12.88
CA ARG A 57 16.48 -14.30 12.32
C ARG A 57 16.39 -12.83 12.72
N PHE A 58 17.48 -12.12 12.58
CA PHE A 58 17.52 -10.66 12.74
C PHE A 58 17.83 -10.00 11.39
N VAL A 59 17.06 -8.96 11.05
CA VAL A 59 17.25 -8.13 9.86
C VAL A 59 17.03 -6.69 10.28
N ASP A 60 17.95 -5.78 9.97
CA ASP A 60 17.87 -4.35 10.32
C ASP A 60 17.60 -4.08 11.83
N GLY A 61 18.13 -4.93 12.72
CA GLY A 61 17.87 -4.85 14.16
C GLY A 61 16.50 -5.38 14.60
N VAL A 62 15.67 -5.83 13.68
CA VAL A 62 14.34 -6.40 13.94
C VAL A 62 14.42 -7.93 14.05
N ARG A 63 13.82 -8.50 15.10
CA ARG A 63 13.67 -9.94 15.27
C ARG A 63 12.52 -10.45 14.42
N ILE A 64 12.77 -11.39 13.53
CA ILE A 64 11.78 -12.00 12.65
C ILE A 64 11.46 -13.42 13.14
N VAL A 65 10.21 -13.65 13.48
CA VAL A 65 9.72 -14.93 14.00
C VAL A 65 8.73 -15.54 13.02
N PRO A 66 9.09 -16.63 12.33
CA PRO A 66 8.14 -17.32 11.47
C PRO A 66 7.07 -18.02 12.30
N VAL A 67 5.79 -17.81 11.95
CA VAL A 67 4.65 -18.44 12.62
C VAL A 67 3.96 -19.45 11.73
N ARG A 68 3.45 -20.51 12.34
CA ARG A 68 2.67 -21.53 11.64
C ARG A 68 1.55 -20.89 10.81
N THR A 69 1.46 -21.29 9.55
CA THR A 69 0.45 -20.83 8.62
C THR A 69 -0.18 -22.02 7.93
N ILE A 70 -1.51 -22.06 7.84
CA ILE A 70 -2.22 -23.06 7.06
C ILE A 70 -2.32 -22.53 5.63
N ASP A 71 -1.49 -23.04 4.75
CA ASP A 71 -1.38 -22.58 3.35
C ASP A 71 -2.58 -23.06 2.51
N LYS A 72 -3.76 -22.48 2.81
CA LYS A 72 -4.98 -22.65 2.04
C LYS A 72 -5.62 -21.28 1.82
N LYS A 73 -6.16 -21.05 0.62
CA LYS A 73 -6.85 -19.80 0.26
C LYS A 73 -7.88 -19.42 1.33
N GLY A 74 -7.77 -18.20 1.87
CA GLY A 74 -8.62 -17.69 2.95
C GLY A 74 -8.22 -18.09 4.38
N LEU A 75 -7.45 -19.17 4.59
CA LEU A 75 -7.04 -19.63 5.92
C LEU A 75 -5.64 -19.14 6.33
N ALA A 76 -4.80 -18.79 5.37
CA ALA A 76 -3.43 -18.37 5.65
C ALA A 76 -3.36 -17.12 6.53
N ALA A 77 -4.11 -16.08 6.20
CA ALA A 77 -4.17 -14.86 7.00
C ALA A 77 -4.76 -15.08 8.39
N LEU A 78 -5.83 -15.87 8.48
CA LEU A 78 -6.52 -16.19 9.73
C LEU A 78 -5.62 -16.99 10.68
N SER A 79 -5.04 -18.09 10.19
CA SER A 79 -4.20 -18.97 11.00
C SER A 79 -2.91 -18.29 11.45
N SER A 80 -2.24 -17.54 10.55
CA SER A 80 -1.02 -16.82 10.90
C SER A 80 -1.26 -15.78 11.98
N SER A 81 -2.33 -14.99 11.88
CA SER A 81 -2.67 -13.96 12.87
C SER A 81 -2.97 -14.57 14.25
N TYR A 82 -3.68 -15.70 14.28
CA TYR A 82 -3.96 -16.41 15.52
C TYR A 82 -2.67 -16.94 16.18
N PHE A 83 -1.82 -17.64 15.41
CA PHE A 83 -0.57 -18.18 15.94
C PHE A 83 0.43 -17.10 16.31
N ALA A 84 0.51 -16.00 15.53
CA ALA A 84 1.30 -14.82 15.86
C ALA A 84 0.87 -14.19 17.19
N THR A 85 -0.44 -13.99 17.38
CA THR A 85 -0.98 -13.47 18.65
C THR A 85 -0.64 -14.37 19.83
N LYS A 86 -0.83 -15.70 19.71
CA LYS A 86 -0.46 -16.66 20.78
C LYS A 86 1.03 -16.64 21.08
N ARG A 87 1.88 -16.52 20.06
CA ARG A 87 3.33 -16.44 20.24
C ARG A 87 3.72 -15.10 20.89
N ALA A 88 3.16 -13.99 20.44
CA ALA A 88 3.40 -12.67 21.02
C ALA A 88 2.99 -12.63 22.52
N ILE A 89 1.83 -13.17 22.87
CA ILE A 89 1.40 -13.26 24.29
C ILE A 89 2.44 -14.03 25.14
N LYS A 90 3.03 -15.12 24.60
CA LYS A 90 4.09 -15.88 25.30
C LYS A 90 5.38 -15.06 25.43
N ASP A 91 5.73 -14.28 24.42
CA ASP A 91 6.94 -13.45 24.38
C ASP A 91 6.79 -12.19 25.26
N ARG A 92 5.58 -11.84 25.72
CA ARG A 92 5.22 -10.73 26.62
C ARG A 92 5.80 -9.38 26.21
N PRO A 93 5.46 -8.84 25.03
CA PRO A 93 5.85 -7.49 24.65
C PRO A 93 5.11 -6.44 25.49
N ASP A 94 5.59 -5.20 25.46
CA ASP A 94 4.91 -4.07 26.09
C ASP A 94 3.67 -3.66 25.26
N VAL A 95 3.74 -3.84 23.92
CA VAL A 95 2.64 -3.55 22.99
C VAL A 95 2.60 -4.55 21.84
N ILE A 96 1.39 -4.91 21.40
CA ILE A 96 1.16 -5.64 20.15
C ILE A 96 0.45 -4.70 19.18
N HIS A 97 1.09 -4.44 18.05
CA HIS A 97 0.52 -3.64 16.98
C HIS A 97 0.00 -4.55 15.85
N TYR A 98 -1.29 -4.49 15.62
CA TYR A 98 -1.99 -5.22 14.56
C TYR A 98 -2.16 -4.33 13.32
N HIS A 99 -1.88 -4.88 12.15
CA HIS A 99 -2.04 -4.20 10.87
C HIS A 99 -3.13 -4.87 10.03
N ALA A 100 -4.11 -4.10 9.57
CA ALA A 100 -5.33 -4.47 8.86
C ALA A 100 -6.40 -5.15 9.75
N GLU A 101 -7.65 -5.17 9.25
CA GLU A 101 -8.82 -5.64 10.03
C GLU A 101 -8.76 -7.14 10.34
N GLY A 102 -8.50 -7.98 9.30
CA GLY A 102 -8.50 -9.44 9.47
C GLY A 102 -7.58 -9.93 10.60
N PRO A 103 -6.33 -9.46 10.69
CA PRO A 103 -5.43 -9.76 11.79
C PRO A 103 -5.89 -9.33 13.18
N CYS A 104 -6.84 -8.41 13.30
CA CYS A 104 -7.39 -7.97 14.58
C CYS A 104 -8.40 -8.95 15.20
N VAL A 105 -8.85 -9.98 14.49
CA VAL A 105 -9.78 -10.97 15.07
C VAL A 105 -9.26 -11.59 16.37
N PRO A 106 -8.01 -12.02 16.50
CA PRO A 106 -7.46 -12.55 17.77
C PRO A 106 -7.00 -11.46 18.77
N LEU A 107 -7.08 -10.16 18.46
CA LEU A 107 -6.69 -9.06 19.35
C LEU A 107 -7.30 -9.17 20.77
N PRO A 108 -8.58 -9.55 20.96
CA PRO A 108 -9.14 -9.70 22.30
C PRO A 108 -8.42 -10.72 23.18
N LEU A 109 -7.65 -11.65 22.62
CA LEU A 109 -6.83 -12.58 23.41
C LEU A 109 -5.64 -11.86 24.05
N ALA A 110 -4.98 -10.95 23.31
CA ALA A 110 -3.88 -10.15 23.82
C ALA A 110 -4.36 -9.13 24.87
N SER A 111 -5.48 -8.47 24.63
CA SER A 111 -6.10 -7.54 25.58
C SER A 111 -6.45 -8.24 26.90
N ARG A 112 -7.03 -9.47 26.85
CA ARG A 112 -7.30 -10.27 28.06
C ARG A 112 -6.04 -10.73 28.80
N ALA A 113 -4.93 -10.85 28.10
CA ALA A 113 -3.62 -11.16 28.69
C ALA A 113 -2.95 -9.93 29.35
N GLY A 114 -3.62 -8.76 29.34
CA GLY A 114 -3.13 -7.52 29.92
C GLY A 114 -2.01 -6.85 29.10
N ILE A 115 -1.88 -7.18 27.83
CA ILE A 115 -0.91 -6.58 26.92
C ILE A 115 -1.59 -5.43 26.18
N ARG A 116 -0.95 -4.25 26.13
CA ARG A 116 -1.45 -3.12 25.35
C ARG A 116 -1.56 -3.48 23.88
N THR A 117 -2.67 -3.12 23.26
CA THR A 117 -2.98 -3.45 21.86
C THR A 117 -3.24 -2.19 21.05
N VAL A 118 -2.59 -2.10 19.89
CA VAL A 118 -2.81 -1.02 18.92
C VAL A 118 -3.18 -1.65 17.59
N ALA A 119 -4.07 -1.02 16.84
CA ALA A 119 -4.47 -1.47 15.52
C ALA A 119 -4.32 -0.32 14.51
N THR A 120 -3.65 -0.58 13.37
CA THR A 120 -3.67 0.29 12.20
C THR A 120 -4.53 -0.32 11.11
N ILE A 121 -5.55 0.42 10.68
CA ILE A 121 -6.44 0.05 9.58
C ILE A 121 -5.96 0.76 8.31
N HIS A 122 -5.50 -0.04 7.34
CA HIS A 122 -4.90 0.44 6.09
C HIS A 122 -5.91 0.73 4.98
N GLY A 123 -7.18 0.59 5.24
CA GLY A 123 -8.31 0.77 4.33
C GLY A 123 -9.41 -0.23 4.70
N LEU A 124 -10.62 -0.01 4.21
CA LEU A 124 -11.76 -0.87 4.50
C LEU A 124 -11.73 -2.11 3.59
N ASP A 125 -10.94 -3.11 3.97
CA ASP A 125 -10.67 -4.29 3.14
C ASP A 125 -11.92 -5.09 2.75
N TRP A 126 -12.98 -5.06 3.58
CA TRP A 126 -14.22 -5.76 3.28
C TRP A 126 -14.97 -5.22 2.06
N GLN A 127 -14.65 -4.01 1.60
CA GLN A 127 -15.23 -3.39 0.39
C GLN A 127 -14.65 -3.96 -0.90
N ARG A 128 -13.50 -4.66 -0.82
CA ARG A 128 -12.82 -5.19 -2.01
C ARG A 128 -13.59 -6.35 -2.63
N ALA A 129 -13.77 -6.29 -3.95
CA ALA A 129 -14.56 -7.25 -4.71
C ALA A 129 -14.12 -8.73 -4.59
N LYS A 130 -12.85 -8.97 -4.22
CA LYS A 130 -12.30 -10.32 -4.07
C LYS A 130 -12.87 -11.13 -2.90
N TRP A 131 -13.53 -10.47 -1.94
CA TRP A 131 -13.99 -11.12 -0.72
C TRP A 131 -15.44 -11.60 -0.86
N GLY A 132 -15.66 -12.89 -0.75
CA GLY A 132 -17.01 -13.43 -0.59
C GLY A 132 -17.60 -13.13 0.79
N LYS A 133 -18.92 -13.33 0.95
CA LYS A 133 -19.69 -12.98 2.17
C LYS A 133 -19.03 -13.45 3.49
N LEU A 134 -18.52 -14.68 3.56
CA LEU A 134 -17.89 -15.22 4.76
C LEU A 134 -16.56 -14.52 5.09
N ALA A 135 -15.75 -14.22 4.09
CA ALA A 135 -14.50 -13.50 4.29
C ALA A 135 -14.74 -12.05 4.71
N SER A 136 -15.71 -11.37 4.09
CA SER A 136 -16.12 -10.01 4.51
C SER A 136 -16.64 -9.99 5.94
N MET A 137 -17.41 -11.00 6.36
CA MET A 137 -17.87 -11.12 7.76
C MET A 137 -16.68 -11.29 8.73
N TYR A 138 -15.69 -12.12 8.39
CA TYR A 138 -14.48 -12.29 9.18
C TYR A 138 -13.69 -10.97 9.30
N ILE A 139 -13.52 -10.24 8.18
CA ILE A 139 -12.84 -8.94 8.17
C ILE A 139 -13.59 -7.94 9.08
N LYS A 140 -14.91 -7.87 8.98
CA LYS A 140 -15.75 -7.03 9.86
C LYS A 140 -15.70 -7.42 11.35
N MET A 141 -15.49 -8.70 11.66
CA MET A 141 -15.24 -9.11 13.05
C MET A 141 -13.94 -8.52 13.58
N GLY A 142 -12.88 -8.52 12.76
CA GLY A 142 -11.59 -7.92 13.12
C GLY A 142 -11.68 -6.39 13.20
N GLU A 143 -12.38 -5.74 12.27
CA GLU A 143 -12.66 -4.31 12.30
C GLU A 143 -13.37 -3.91 13.61
N LYS A 144 -14.43 -4.65 13.98
CA LYS A 144 -15.13 -4.45 15.26
C LYS A 144 -14.21 -4.67 16.46
N ALA A 145 -13.33 -5.69 16.40
CA ALA A 145 -12.39 -5.95 17.50
C ALA A 145 -11.36 -4.80 17.63
N ALA A 146 -10.84 -4.28 16.51
CA ALA A 146 -9.99 -3.09 16.52
C ALA A 146 -10.71 -1.87 17.12
N ALA A 147 -11.93 -1.59 16.65
CA ALA A 147 -12.71 -0.43 17.11
C ALA A 147 -13.11 -0.48 18.60
N THR A 148 -13.37 -1.68 19.16
CA THR A 148 -13.97 -1.80 20.48
C THR A 148 -13.06 -2.38 21.56
N ARG A 149 -11.88 -2.88 21.19
CA ARG A 149 -10.97 -3.62 22.09
C ARG A 149 -9.52 -3.19 22.02
N ALA A 150 -9.09 -2.48 20.98
CA ALA A 150 -7.74 -1.92 20.93
C ALA A 150 -7.63 -0.75 21.90
N ASP A 151 -6.47 -0.61 22.54
CA ASP A 151 -6.14 0.53 23.41
C ASP A 151 -5.77 1.77 22.57
N GLY A 152 -5.45 1.58 21.29
CA GLY A 152 -5.22 2.63 20.31
C GLY A 152 -5.65 2.19 18.91
N LEU A 153 -6.38 3.05 18.22
CA LEU A 153 -6.83 2.84 16.84
C LEU A 153 -6.22 3.90 15.93
N ILE A 154 -5.47 3.45 14.93
CA ILE A 154 -4.83 4.28 13.92
C ILE A 154 -5.52 4.04 12.58
N VAL A 155 -5.81 5.11 11.87
CA VAL A 155 -6.35 5.09 10.50
C VAL A 155 -5.52 6.02 9.60
N LEU A 156 -5.60 5.85 8.28
CA LEU A 156 -4.75 6.57 7.34
C LEU A 156 -5.40 7.84 6.76
N SER A 157 -6.72 8.01 6.93
CA SER A 157 -7.47 9.14 6.36
C SER A 157 -8.54 9.67 7.32
N SER A 158 -8.97 10.91 7.11
CA SER A 158 -10.10 11.51 7.84
C SER A 158 -11.40 10.76 7.54
N THR A 159 -11.61 10.33 6.31
CA THR A 159 -12.76 9.50 5.91
C THR A 159 -12.86 8.23 6.73
N ALA A 160 -11.73 7.51 6.91
CA ALA A 160 -11.70 6.32 7.75
C ALA A 160 -11.97 6.64 9.23
N LYS A 161 -11.45 7.76 9.75
CA LYS A 161 -11.74 8.23 11.12
C LYS A 161 -13.23 8.45 11.33
N ASP A 162 -13.88 9.16 10.41
CA ASP A 162 -15.32 9.47 10.48
C ASP A 162 -16.16 8.18 10.36
N TYR A 163 -15.74 7.23 9.54
CA TYR A 163 -16.36 5.92 9.44
C TYR A 163 -16.33 5.17 10.79
N PHE A 164 -15.16 5.09 11.45
CA PHE A 164 -15.03 4.39 12.73
C PHE A 164 -15.82 5.10 13.84
N ARG A 165 -15.85 6.43 13.85
CA ARG A 165 -16.66 7.22 14.79
C ARG A 165 -18.15 6.97 14.57
N SER A 166 -18.64 7.05 13.35
CA SER A 166 -20.07 6.89 13.03
C SER A 166 -20.56 5.45 13.20
N THR A 167 -19.72 4.46 12.87
CA THR A 167 -20.12 3.05 12.86
C THR A 167 -19.99 2.39 14.23
N TYR A 168 -18.96 2.74 14.99
CA TYR A 168 -18.60 2.06 16.24
C TYR A 168 -18.53 2.99 17.47
N GLY A 169 -18.65 4.30 17.28
CA GLY A 169 -18.37 5.29 18.34
C GLY A 169 -16.90 5.28 18.77
N ALA A 170 -16.00 4.79 17.92
CA ALA A 170 -14.58 4.65 18.24
C ALA A 170 -13.78 5.88 17.82
N GLU A 171 -12.96 6.39 18.76
CA GLU A 171 -12.02 7.46 18.44
C GLU A 171 -10.76 6.86 17.80
N ALA A 172 -10.46 7.29 16.58
CA ALA A 172 -9.26 6.90 15.84
C ALA A 172 -8.33 8.08 15.65
N VAL A 173 -7.03 7.83 15.69
CA VAL A 173 -6.00 8.83 15.38
C VAL A 173 -5.59 8.68 13.92
N VAL A 174 -5.60 9.78 13.15
CA VAL A 174 -5.13 9.77 11.76
C VAL A 174 -3.61 9.87 11.76
N ILE A 175 -2.93 8.80 11.37
CA ILE A 175 -1.49 8.77 11.14
C ILE A 175 -1.28 8.26 9.71
N PRO A 176 -0.91 9.12 8.76
CA PRO A 176 -0.73 8.72 7.36
C PRO A 176 0.52 7.85 7.19
N ASN A 177 0.67 7.23 6.02
CA ASN A 177 1.94 6.60 5.65
C ASN A 177 3.02 7.66 5.39
N GLY A 178 4.27 7.31 5.65
CA GLY A 178 5.40 8.16 5.33
C GLY A 178 6.01 7.87 3.96
N ILE A 179 6.89 8.76 3.53
CA ILE A 179 7.72 8.60 2.34
C ILE A 179 9.14 9.13 2.60
N GLU A 180 10.11 8.62 1.88
CA GLU A 180 11.48 9.14 1.84
C GLU A 180 11.74 9.86 0.52
N ALA A 181 12.59 10.89 0.57
CA ALA A 181 13.11 11.51 -0.64
C ALA A 181 13.85 10.48 -1.51
N LYS A 182 13.50 10.40 -2.77
CA LYS A 182 14.14 9.50 -3.73
C LYS A 182 15.03 10.28 -4.69
N LYS A 183 16.18 9.69 -5.04
CA LYS A 183 17.03 10.24 -6.08
C LYS A 183 16.52 9.75 -7.43
N PRO A 184 16.21 10.64 -8.37
CA PRO A 184 15.86 10.24 -9.74
C PRO A 184 17.00 9.48 -10.40
N LEU A 185 16.67 8.47 -11.20
CA LEU A 185 17.60 7.66 -11.97
C LEU A 185 17.34 7.87 -13.46
N SER A 186 18.41 7.91 -14.25
CA SER A 186 18.30 7.91 -15.71
C SER A 186 17.79 6.57 -16.23
N ALA A 187 17.08 6.57 -17.35
CA ALA A 187 16.64 5.37 -18.02
C ALA A 187 17.83 4.53 -18.52
N SER A 188 18.03 3.37 -17.95
CA SER A 188 19.10 2.41 -18.29
C SER A 188 18.52 1.02 -18.47
N GLU A 189 18.08 0.37 -17.38
CA GLU A 189 17.47 -0.96 -17.47
C GLU A 189 16.11 -0.91 -18.19
N ILE A 190 15.30 0.12 -17.96
CA ILE A 190 14.00 0.27 -18.64
C ILE A 190 14.18 0.54 -20.14
N ALA A 191 15.25 1.23 -20.53
CA ALA A 191 15.58 1.43 -21.94
C ALA A 191 15.96 0.10 -22.60
N THR A 192 16.78 -0.71 -21.93
CA THR A 192 17.22 -2.02 -22.45
C THR A 192 16.08 -3.04 -22.49
N ARG A 193 15.25 -3.10 -21.43
CA ARG A 193 14.20 -4.12 -21.29
C ARG A 193 12.96 -3.82 -22.13
N TRP A 194 12.55 -2.54 -22.19
CA TRP A 194 11.26 -2.15 -22.77
C TRP A 194 11.35 -1.00 -23.78
N GLY A 195 12.56 -0.50 -24.09
CA GLY A 195 12.75 0.61 -25.02
C GLY A 195 12.17 1.94 -24.51
N LEU A 196 12.10 2.13 -23.20
CA LEU A 196 11.53 3.31 -22.57
C LEU A 196 12.59 4.39 -22.35
N GLN A 197 12.23 5.64 -22.60
CA GLN A 197 13.04 6.82 -22.39
C GLN A 197 12.30 7.81 -21.48
N LYS A 198 13.01 8.82 -21.01
CA LYS A 198 12.39 9.89 -20.23
C LYS A 198 11.23 10.52 -21.00
N ASP A 199 10.12 10.76 -20.31
CA ASP A 199 8.90 11.39 -20.80
C ASP A 199 8.25 10.69 -22.01
N SER A 200 8.60 9.41 -22.28
CA SER A 200 8.06 8.64 -23.38
C SER A 200 6.87 7.75 -23.04
N TYR A 201 6.41 7.75 -21.80
CA TYR A 201 5.35 6.86 -21.36
C TYR A 201 4.53 7.39 -20.17
N ILE A 202 3.29 6.92 -20.10
CA ILE A 202 2.41 7.03 -18.93
C ILE A 202 2.57 5.76 -18.10
N LEU A 203 2.73 5.87 -16.78
CA LEU A 203 2.95 4.78 -15.86
C LEU A 203 1.70 4.49 -15.02
N TYR A 204 1.26 3.25 -15.00
CA TYR A 204 0.43 2.67 -13.96
C TYR A 204 1.29 1.71 -13.12
N LEU A 205 1.18 1.77 -11.79
CA LEU A 205 1.85 0.82 -10.92
C LEU A 205 0.91 0.37 -9.80
N GLY A 206 0.64 -0.92 -9.74
CA GLY A 206 -0.22 -1.51 -8.72
C GLY A 206 -0.57 -2.97 -9.00
N ARG A 207 -1.30 -3.57 -8.06
CA ARG A 207 -1.84 -4.91 -8.28
C ARG A 207 -2.89 -4.86 -9.40
N LEU A 208 -2.89 -5.88 -10.26
CA LEU A 208 -3.89 -6.01 -11.32
C LEU A 208 -5.15 -6.68 -10.76
N VAL A 209 -5.97 -5.87 -10.09
CA VAL A 209 -7.25 -6.27 -9.47
C VAL A 209 -8.35 -5.28 -9.88
N PRO A 210 -9.63 -5.71 -9.92
CA PRO A 210 -10.71 -4.87 -10.45
C PRO A 210 -10.81 -3.48 -9.81
N GLU A 211 -10.66 -3.39 -8.49
CA GLU A 211 -10.75 -2.13 -7.75
C GLU A 211 -9.64 -1.11 -8.05
N LYS A 212 -8.59 -1.52 -8.78
CA LYS A 212 -7.50 -0.63 -9.21
C LYS A 212 -7.70 -0.06 -10.62
N ARG A 213 -8.71 -0.51 -11.34
CA ARG A 213 -9.22 0.04 -12.59
C ARG A 213 -8.16 0.28 -13.68
N ALA A 214 -7.18 -0.63 -13.82
CA ALA A 214 -6.25 -0.58 -14.96
C ALA A 214 -6.99 -0.70 -16.31
N ASP A 215 -8.14 -1.36 -16.33
CA ASP A 215 -9.06 -1.46 -17.46
C ASP A 215 -9.52 -0.08 -17.97
N LEU A 216 -9.90 0.81 -17.06
CA LEU A 216 -10.35 2.16 -17.37
C LEU A 216 -9.20 2.99 -17.99
N LEU A 217 -7.98 2.85 -17.48
CA LEU A 217 -6.81 3.53 -18.04
C LEU A 217 -6.47 3.01 -19.44
N ILE A 218 -6.51 1.69 -19.65
CA ILE A 218 -6.28 1.10 -20.99
C ILE A 218 -7.30 1.62 -22.00
N ASP A 219 -8.59 1.71 -21.62
CA ASP A 219 -9.64 2.26 -22.48
C ASP A 219 -9.37 3.74 -22.83
N ALA A 220 -9.15 4.59 -21.85
CA ALA A 220 -8.81 6.00 -22.08
C ALA A 220 -7.56 6.15 -22.97
N PHE A 221 -6.50 5.38 -22.69
CA PHE A 221 -5.26 5.43 -23.44
C PHE A 221 -5.41 4.98 -24.89
N SER A 222 -6.23 3.98 -25.17
CA SER A 222 -6.48 3.49 -26.55
C SER A 222 -7.04 4.58 -27.47
N ARG A 223 -7.74 5.55 -26.90
CA ARG A 223 -8.36 6.70 -27.57
C ARG A 223 -7.48 7.94 -27.59
N LEU A 224 -6.35 7.91 -26.87
CA LEU A 224 -5.42 9.02 -26.74
C LEU A 224 -4.55 9.15 -28.00
N ASN A 225 -4.55 10.32 -28.64
CA ASN A 225 -3.71 10.58 -29.80
C ASN A 225 -2.28 10.97 -29.34
N THR A 226 -1.41 9.97 -29.21
CA THR A 226 -0.05 10.16 -28.73
C THR A 226 0.88 9.06 -29.24
N ASN A 227 2.17 9.35 -29.34
CA ASN A 227 3.23 8.38 -29.58
C ASN A 227 3.80 7.79 -28.27
N MET A 228 3.35 8.24 -27.12
CA MET A 228 3.76 7.69 -25.83
C MET A 228 3.33 6.23 -25.69
N ARG A 229 3.99 5.52 -24.79
CA ARG A 229 3.59 4.17 -24.38
C ARG A 229 2.77 4.22 -23.09
N LEU A 230 1.97 3.21 -22.86
CA LEU A 230 1.35 2.94 -21.57
C LEU A 230 2.08 1.77 -20.91
N VAL A 231 2.67 2.01 -19.75
CA VAL A 231 3.36 0.98 -18.97
C VAL A 231 2.47 0.55 -17.81
N ILE A 232 2.06 -0.72 -17.82
CA ILE A 232 1.30 -1.37 -16.75
C ILE A 232 2.27 -2.22 -15.93
N ALA A 233 2.73 -1.67 -14.81
CA ALA A 233 3.65 -2.34 -13.90
C ALA A 233 2.91 -2.95 -12.72
N GLY A 234 3.13 -4.26 -12.50
CA GLY A 234 2.49 -5.04 -11.45
C GLY A 234 2.01 -6.39 -11.95
N GLY A 235 1.44 -7.18 -11.05
CA GLY A 235 0.94 -8.52 -11.37
C GLY A 235 -0.39 -8.80 -10.72
N GLY A 236 -1.07 -9.84 -11.19
CA GLY A 236 -2.29 -10.36 -10.61
C GLY A 236 -2.00 -11.02 -9.26
N SER A 237 -2.80 -10.73 -8.25
CA SER A 237 -2.86 -11.51 -7.02
C SER A 237 -4.22 -12.18 -6.96
N ASP A 238 -4.31 -13.49 -6.89
CA ASP A 238 -5.56 -14.27 -6.76
C ASP A 238 -6.64 -14.01 -7.85
N THR A 239 -6.35 -13.17 -8.85
CA THR A 239 -7.26 -12.69 -9.91
C THR A 239 -6.68 -12.89 -11.31
N SER A 240 -6.13 -14.09 -11.58
CA SER A 240 -5.54 -14.42 -12.90
C SER A 240 -6.46 -14.12 -14.10
N GLY A 241 -7.77 -14.23 -13.92
CA GLY A 241 -8.74 -13.88 -14.95
C GLY A 241 -8.78 -12.39 -15.30
N PHE A 242 -8.62 -11.49 -14.32
CA PHE A 242 -8.64 -10.05 -14.56
C PHE A 242 -7.37 -9.59 -15.30
N GLU A 243 -6.20 -10.07 -14.91
CA GLU A 243 -4.96 -9.77 -15.66
C GLU A 243 -5.07 -10.25 -17.11
N ALA A 244 -5.61 -11.44 -17.35
CA ALA A 244 -5.83 -11.95 -18.71
C ALA A 244 -6.78 -11.05 -19.50
N SER A 245 -7.88 -10.55 -18.90
CA SER A 245 -8.80 -9.62 -19.55
C SER A 245 -8.14 -8.29 -19.91
N LEU A 246 -7.27 -7.73 -19.05
CA LEU A 246 -6.50 -6.52 -19.35
C LEU A 246 -5.57 -6.70 -20.55
N ARG A 247 -4.87 -7.84 -20.61
CA ARG A 247 -4.00 -8.16 -21.75
C ARG A 247 -4.79 -8.34 -23.05
N GLN A 248 -5.98 -8.94 -22.98
CA GLN A 248 -6.88 -9.06 -24.12
C GLN A 248 -7.41 -7.69 -24.57
N GLN A 249 -7.81 -6.82 -23.65
CA GLN A 249 -8.25 -5.46 -23.94
C GLN A 249 -7.17 -4.64 -24.66
N ALA A 250 -5.93 -4.78 -24.25
CA ALA A 250 -4.78 -4.07 -24.82
C ALA A 250 -4.19 -4.74 -26.08
N ALA A 251 -4.65 -5.92 -26.49
CA ALA A 251 -4.00 -6.74 -27.51
C ALA A 251 -3.87 -6.06 -28.89
N SER A 252 -4.76 -5.14 -29.22
CA SER A 252 -4.74 -4.39 -30.48
C SER A 252 -3.88 -3.12 -30.44
N ASP A 253 -3.41 -2.68 -29.26
CA ASP A 253 -2.60 -1.48 -29.12
C ASP A 253 -1.16 -1.83 -28.72
N GLY A 254 -0.25 -1.86 -29.70
CA GLY A 254 1.15 -2.17 -29.50
C GLY A 254 1.92 -1.15 -28.63
N ARG A 255 1.28 -0.05 -28.21
CA ARG A 255 1.87 0.93 -27.28
C ARG A 255 1.77 0.49 -25.82
N VAL A 256 0.93 -0.51 -25.48
CA VAL A 256 0.73 -0.96 -24.09
C VAL A 256 1.75 -2.04 -23.72
N ILE A 257 2.49 -1.80 -22.65
CA ILE A 257 3.54 -2.70 -22.14
C ILE A 257 3.17 -3.19 -20.75
N PHE A 258 3.10 -4.50 -20.57
CA PHE A 258 2.96 -5.14 -19.26
C PHE A 258 4.32 -5.61 -18.78
N THR A 259 4.85 -5.02 -17.72
CA THR A 259 6.18 -5.36 -17.19
C THR A 259 6.17 -6.54 -16.22
N GLY A 260 4.99 -6.92 -15.69
CA GLY A 260 4.90 -7.77 -14.51
C GLY A 260 5.37 -7.06 -13.25
N PHE A 261 5.68 -7.81 -12.20
CA PHE A 261 6.24 -7.24 -10.96
C PHE A 261 7.63 -6.66 -11.22
N VAL A 262 7.84 -5.42 -10.76
CA VAL A 262 9.10 -4.70 -10.89
C VAL A 262 9.51 -4.18 -9.51
N THR A 263 10.78 -4.35 -9.15
CA THR A 263 11.37 -3.87 -7.88
C THR A 263 12.78 -3.33 -8.13
N GLY A 264 13.37 -2.71 -7.11
CA GLY A 264 14.75 -2.22 -7.17
C GLY A 264 14.96 -1.11 -8.20
N GLN A 265 16.09 -1.18 -8.91
CA GLN A 265 16.49 -0.16 -9.86
C GLN A 265 15.49 0.06 -11.00
N PRO A 266 14.95 -0.97 -11.69
CA PRO A 266 13.97 -0.75 -12.75
C PRO A 266 12.69 -0.04 -12.25
N LEU A 267 12.23 -0.30 -11.02
CA LEU A 267 11.10 0.41 -10.44
C LEU A 267 11.41 1.89 -10.22
N ALA A 268 12.59 2.19 -9.66
CA ALA A 268 13.04 3.56 -9.46
C ALA A 268 13.20 4.31 -10.80
N GLU A 269 13.71 3.65 -11.83
CA GLU A 269 13.81 4.21 -13.17
C GLU A 269 12.42 4.45 -13.79
N LEU A 270 11.44 3.54 -13.58
CA LEU A 270 10.07 3.73 -14.08
C LEU A 270 9.41 4.96 -13.48
N TYR A 271 9.55 5.20 -12.19
CA TYR A 271 9.03 6.42 -11.59
C TYR A 271 9.79 7.66 -12.06
N SER A 272 11.14 7.58 -12.14
CA SER A 272 12.00 8.74 -12.46
C SER A 272 11.81 9.30 -13.87
N ASN A 273 11.35 8.46 -14.80
CA ASN A 273 11.31 8.81 -16.22
C ASN A 273 9.89 8.81 -16.81
N ALA A 274 8.85 8.56 -16.00
CA ALA A 274 7.48 8.62 -16.47
C ALA A 274 7.06 10.06 -16.76
N TYR A 275 6.37 10.28 -17.87
CA TYR A 275 5.71 11.55 -18.18
C TYR A 275 4.60 11.86 -17.18
N ALA A 276 3.76 10.87 -16.90
CA ALA A 276 2.73 10.95 -15.88
C ALA A 276 2.55 9.59 -15.19
N TYR A 277 2.17 9.63 -13.92
CA TYR A 277 1.72 8.47 -13.16
C TYR A 277 0.20 8.52 -13.01
N VAL A 278 -0.50 7.42 -13.32
CA VAL A 278 -1.96 7.35 -13.27
C VAL A 278 -2.43 6.28 -12.31
N LEU A 279 -3.28 6.66 -11.35
CA LEU A 279 -3.91 5.77 -10.38
C LEU A 279 -5.43 5.88 -10.47
N PRO A 280 -6.13 5.06 -11.28
CA PRO A 280 -7.56 5.20 -11.54
C PRO A 280 -8.45 4.44 -10.53
N SER A 281 -7.96 4.18 -9.34
CA SER A 281 -8.57 3.28 -8.35
C SER A 281 -9.97 3.70 -7.92
N ASP A 282 -10.82 2.69 -7.68
CA ASP A 282 -12.15 2.86 -7.06
C ASP A 282 -12.04 2.93 -5.53
N ILE A 283 -11.05 2.24 -4.94
CA ILE A 283 -10.89 2.10 -3.48
C ILE A 283 -9.42 2.13 -3.13
N GLU A 284 -9.06 3.00 -2.20
CA GLU A 284 -7.75 3.07 -1.56
C GLU A 284 -7.87 3.24 -0.05
N GLY A 285 -6.80 2.98 0.68
CA GLY A 285 -6.67 3.45 2.06
C GLY A 285 -5.80 4.68 2.12
N MET A 286 -4.56 4.52 1.70
CA MET A 286 -3.59 5.56 1.37
C MET A 286 -2.55 4.93 0.43
N PRO A 287 -2.57 5.27 -0.86
CA PRO A 287 -1.78 4.57 -1.86
C PRO A 287 -0.29 4.93 -1.80
N LEU A 288 0.55 4.00 -1.31
CA LEU A 288 2.01 4.19 -1.25
C LEU A 288 2.62 4.43 -2.64
N SER A 289 2.06 3.79 -3.68
CA SER A 289 2.54 4.01 -5.05
C SER A 289 2.33 5.44 -5.55
N LEU A 290 1.30 6.14 -5.04
CA LEU A 290 1.10 7.57 -5.30
C LEU A 290 2.13 8.41 -4.56
N LEU A 291 2.37 8.14 -3.27
CA LEU A 291 3.42 8.81 -2.51
C LEU A 291 4.80 8.62 -3.14
N GLU A 292 5.10 7.40 -3.60
CA GLU A 292 6.33 7.10 -4.33
C GLU A 292 6.42 7.92 -5.63
N ALA A 293 5.37 7.90 -6.47
CA ALA A 293 5.35 8.68 -7.72
C ALA A 293 5.58 10.18 -7.47
N MET A 294 4.88 10.74 -6.49
CA MET A 294 5.06 12.14 -6.07
C MET A 294 6.50 12.42 -5.60
N SER A 295 7.11 11.49 -4.82
CA SER A 295 8.47 11.67 -4.31
C SER A 295 9.55 11.69 -5.39
N TYR A 296 9.29 11.05 -6.54
CA TYR A 296 10.13 11.11 -7.72
C TYR A 296 9.87 12.36 -8.59
N GLY A 297 8.80 13.10 -8.33
CA GLY A 297 8.41 14.27 -9.12
C GLY A 297 7.58 13.92 -10.36
N CYS A 298 6.87 12.79 -10.36
CA CYS A 298 5.93 12.48 -11.43
C CYS A 298 4.74 13.44 -11.41
N CYS A 299 4.28 13.86 -12.59
CA CYS A 299 2.94 14.39 -12.73
C CYS A 299 1.91 13.30 -12.40
N CYS A 300 1.13 13.49 -11.33
CA CYS A 300 0.20 12.47 -10.84
C CYS A 300 -1.23 12.78 -11.25
N VAL A 301 -1.91 11.75 -11.80
CA VAL A 301 -3.34 11.76 -12.13
C VAL A 301 -4.03 10.65 -11.37
N THR A 302 -5.11 10.97 -10.63
CA THR A 302 -5.86 9.97 -9.87
C THR A 302 -7.36 10.13 -10.06
N SER A 303 -8.14 9.08 -9.75
CA SER A 303 -9.57 9.29 -9.50
C SER A 303 -9.77 10.27 -8.35
N ASP A 304 -10.93 10.96 -8.33
CA ASP A 304 -11.28 11.98 -7.34
C ASP A 304 -11.81 11.39 -6.01
N ILE A 305 -11.50 10.12 -5.73
CA ILE A 305 -11.81 9.52 -4.41
C ILE A 305 -11.04 10.27 -3.30
N PRO A 306 -11.64 10.47 -2.11
CA PRO A 306 -11.01 11.25 -1.05
C PRO A 306 -9.59 10.81 -0.70
N GLU A 307 -9.35 9.51 -0.62
CA GLU A 307 -8.05 8.92 -0.25
C GLU A 307 -6.93 9.25 -1.25
N CYS A 308 -7.26 9.59 -2.49
CA CYS A 308 -6.30 10.03 -3.50
C CYS A 308 -6.24 11.55 -3.61
N ALA A 309 -7.41 12.21 -3.61
CA ALA A 309 -7.51 13.66 -3.73
C ALA A 309 -6.84 14.39 -2.56
N ASP A 310 -7.03 13.90 -1.32
CA ASP A 310 -6.41 14.44 -0.11
C ASP A 310 -4.87 14.30 -0.16
N VAL A 311 -4.36 13.17 -0.67
CA VAL A 311 -2.92 12.96 -0.84
C VAL A 311 -2.33 13.92 -1.87
N LEU A 312 -3.01 14.15 -2.99
CA LEU A 312 -2.56 15.10 -4.00
C LEU A 312 -2.62 16.56 -3.51
N ALA A 313 -3.61 16.91 -2.71
CA ALA A 313 -3.83 18.26 -2.17
C ALA A 313 -3.68 19.38 -3.24
N GLY A 314 -4.12 19.12 -4.47
CA GLY A 314 -4.02 20.04 -5.60
C GLY A 314 -2.67 20.03 -6.34
N SER A 315 -1.67 19.27 -5.90
CA SER A 315 -0.37 19.15 -6.56
C SER A 315 -0.34 18.14 -7.72
N GLY A 316 -1.50 17.68 -8.17
CA GLY A 316 -1.69 16.78 -9.30
C GLY A 316 -3.01 17.07 -9.98
N ARG A 317 -3.52 16.12 -10.76
CA ARG A 317 -4.83 16.20 -11.40
C ARG A 317 -5.72 15.06 -10.94
N THR A 318 -6.99 15.36 -10.75
CA THR A 318 -8.02 14.35 -10.54
C THR A 318 -8.94 14.29 -11.75
N PHE A 319 -9.49 13.11 -11.98
CA PHE A 319 -10.59 12.90 -12.90
C PHE A 319 -11.76 12.27 -12.15
N LYS A 320 -12.96 12.44 -12.67
CA LYS A 320 -14.18 11.92 -12.06
C LYS A 320 -14.14 10.39 -11.97
N HIS A 321 -14.30 9.86 -10.78
CA HIS A 321 -14.25 8.44 -10.47
C HIS A 321 -15.11 7.61 -11.43
N GLY A 322 -14.51 6.58 -12.04
CA GLY A 322 -15.16 5.69 -12.98
C GLY A 322 -15.45 6.27 -14.38
N ASP A 323 -15.05 7.51 -14.67
CA ASP A 323 -15.34 8.20 -15.91
C ASP A 323 -14.13 8.19 -16.85
N THR A 324 -14.18 7.30 -17.86
CA THR A 324 -13.12 7.14 -18.87
C THR A 324 -12.96 8.39 -19.75
N ASP A 325 -14.06 9.07 -20.07
CA ASP A 325 -14.03 10.27 -20.92
C ASP A 325 -13.38 11.42 -20.21
N ASP A 326 -13.62 11.58 -18.90
CA ASP A 326 -12.96 12.60 -18.10
C ASP A 326 -11.46 12.29 -17.90
N LEU A 327 -11.07 11.02 -17.69
CA LEU A 327 -9.65 10.63 -17.69
C LEU A 327 -8.98 10.95 -19.03
N LEU A 328 -9.62 10.61 -20.15
CA LEU A 328 -9.10 10.96 -21.48
C LEU A 328 -8.91 12.48 -21.64
N ARG A 329 -9.89 13.27 -21.21
CA ARG A 329 -9.83 14.73 -21.25
C ARG A 329 -8.64 15.27 -20.43
N VAL A 330 -8.44 14.74 -19.21
CA VAL A 330 -7.32 15.15 -18.34
C VAL A 330 -5.98 14.78 -18.96
N LEU A 331 -5.82 13.56 -19.47
CA LEU A 331 -4.58 13.12 -20.11
C LEU A 331 -4.26 13.91 -21.39
N THR A 332 -5.27 14.20 -22.22
CA THR A 332 -5.10 15.04 -23.42
C THR A 332 -4.59 16.43 -23.02
N GLY A 333 -5.22 17.07 -22.03
CA GLY A 333 -4.81 18.39 -21.58
C GLY A 333 -3.39 18.45 -21.01
N LEU A 334 -2.90 17.36 -20.39
CA LEU A 334 -1.51 17.28 -19.93
C LEU A 334 -0.53 17.12 -21.09
N ILE A 335 -0.87 16.32 -22.11
CA ILE A 335 -0.02 16.11 -23.29
C ILE A 335 0.08 17.41 -24.12
N ASP A 336 -0.98 18.17 -24.21
CA ASP A 336 -1.01 19.46 -24.90
C ASP A 336 -0.24 20.56 -24.16
N ALA A 337 0.06 20.37 -22.86
CA ALA A 337 0.75 21.34 -22.01
C ALA A 337 1.89 20.69 -21.19
N PRO A 338 2.98 20.24 -21.83
CA PRO A 338 4.03 19.46 -21.15
C PRO A 338 4.77 20.23 -20.05
N GLU A 339 4.97 21.54 -20.18
CA GLU A 339 5.57 22.37 -19.13
C GLU A 339 4.71 22.35 -17.85
N PHE A 340 3.40 22.43 -18.02
CA PHE A 340 2.46 22.36 -16.91
C PHE A 340 2.49 20.99 -16.20
N ALA A 341 2.68 19.88 -16.95
CA ALA A 341 2.87 18.57 -16.36
C ALA A 341 4.15 18.51 -15.51
N GLY A 342 5.24 19.14 -15.97
CA GLY A 342 6.49 19.29 -15.21
C GLY A 342 6.29 20.07 -13.91
N ASP A 343 5.62 21.21 -13.95
CA ASP A 343 5.32 22.04 -12.78
C ASP A 343 4.50 21.28 -11.72
N LEU A 344 3.51 20.50 -12.16
CA LEU A 344 2.72 19.63 -11.26
C LEU A 344 3.60 18.56 -10.59
N GLY A 345 4.56 17.97 -11.31
CA GLY A 345 5.47 16.99 -10.76
C GLY A 345 6.36 17.57 -9.64
N GLU A 346 6.92 18.76 -9.85
CA GLU A 346 7.72 19.45 -8.83
C GLU A 346 6.87 19.89 -7.63
N ALA A 347 5.65 20.36 -7.85
CA ALA A 347 4.71 20.69 -6.80
C ALA A 347 4.33 19.44 -5.97
N ALA A 348 4.07 18.30 -6.64
CA ALA A 348 3.78 17.03 -6.00
C ALA A 348 4.93 16.56 -5.11
N LYS A 349 6.16 16.65 -5.61
CA LYS A 349 7.36 16.29 -4.85
C LYS A 349 7.56 17.18 -3.62
N SER A 350 7.44 18.48 -3.77
CA SER A 350 7.56 19.43 -2.66
C SER A 350 6.50 19.13 -1.58
N HIS A 351 5.24 18.94 -2.00
CA HIS A 351 4.13 18.67 -1.09
C HIS A 351 4.34 17.35 -0.33
N VAL A 352 4.62 16.25 -1.03
CA VAL A 352 4.71 14.93 -0.40
C VAL A 352 5.85 14.84 0.60
N LEU A 353 7.02 15.42 0.29
CA LEU A 353 8.20 15.40 1.16
C LEU A 353 8.07 16.31 2.38
N SER A 354 7.27 17.37 2.30
CA SER A 354 7.00 18.24 3.44
C SER A 354 5.89 17.75 4.37
N THR A 355 5.03 16.83 3.87
CA THR A 355 3.81 16.44 4.59
C THR A 355 3.89 15.03 5.17
N TYR A 356 4.54 14.09 4.47
CA TYR A 356 4.49 12.66 4.78
C TYR A 356 5.87 12.10 5.15
N ASP A 357 6.34 12.49 6.34
CA ASP A 357 7.64 12.07 6.86
C ASP A 357 7.53 10.83 7.76
N TRP A 358 8.37 9.82 7.49
CA TRP A 358 8.39 8.58 8.28
C TRP A 358 8.78 8.81 9.75
N ASP A 359 9.65 9.76 10.06
CA ASP A 359 10.09 9.96 11.43
C ASP A 359 8.95 10.52 12.29
N SER A 360 8.15 11.44 11.72
CA SER A 360 6.90 11.92 12.31
C SER A 360 5.87 10.79 12.49
N VAL A 361 5.72 9.90 11.51
CA VAL A 361 4.82 8.73 11.59
C VAL A 361 5.23 7.82 12.74
N VAL A 362 6.53 7.53 12.88
CA VAL A 362 7.08 6.70 13.96
C VAL A 362 6.85 7.35 15.32
N GLU A 363 7.18 8.64 15.48
CA GLU A 363 7.00 9.37 16.72
C GLU A 363 5.55 9.34 17.21
N ARG A 364 4.62 9.72 16.35
CA ARG A 364 3.17 9.68 16.63
C ARG A 364 2.66 8.27 16.94
N THR A 365 3.19 7.26 16.26
CA THR A 365 2.84 5.86 16.57
C THR A 365 3.35 5.45 17.95
N LEU A 366 4.56 5.88 18.33
CA LEU A 366 5.13 5.63 19.66
C LEU A 366 4.35 6.36 20.77
N GLU A 367 3.79 7.55 20.52
CA GLU A 367 2.88 8.24 21.46
C GLU A 367 1.63 7.39 21.72
N ILE A 368 1.02 6.80 20.67
CA ILE A 368 -0.10 5.86 20.83
C ILE A 368 0.33 4.65 21.68
N TYR A 369 1.54 4.11 21.47
CA TYR A 369 2.03 2.99 22.27
C TYR A 369 2.22 3.33 23.74
N ARG A 370 2.59 4.56 24.07
CA ARG A 370 2.72 5.04 25.48
C ARG A 370 1.37 5.36 26.12
N GLY A 371 0.34 5.64 25.31
CA GLY A 371 -0.97 6.12 25.79
C GLY A 371 -1.02 7.64 25.95
N ASP A 372 -0.07 8.36 25.38
CA ASP A 372 0.05 9.81 25.51
C ASP A 372 -0.86 10.57 24.54
N ALA A 373 -1.24 9.94 23.42
CA ALA A 373 -2.18 10.52 22.45
C ALA A 373 -3.64 10.18 22.82
N ARG A 374 -4.47 11.21 22.96
CA ARG A 374 -5.94 11.13 23.11
C ARG A 374 -6.65 11.57 21.84
#